data_2f3e71b2d183c0735822da154f76f14a
#
_entry.id   2f3e71b2d183c0735822da154f76f14a
#
_cell.length_a   1.000
_cell.length_b   1.000
_cell.length_c   1.000
_cell.angle_alpha   90.00
_cell.angle_beta   90.00
_cell.angle_gamma   90.00
#
_symmetry.space_group_name_H-M   'P 1'
#
loop_
_entity.id
_entity.type
_entity.pdbx_description
1 polymer ?
#
loop_
_entity_poly.entity_id
_entity_poly.type
_entity_poly.pdbx_seq_one_letter_code
_entity_poly.pdbx_strand_id
1 'polypeptide(L)'
;GLGLIVGLTLYLSPNVVIRENVLIKDANNQEVVGYMPENIKSTQTTIPFLKNNNFDYADLVSFMGDHAQTAGWIIFVLVTIFIVTAVSNGANLTDGLDGLATGSSAIIGVTLGILAYLSGHIAYASYLNIMYIPGTEELVVFASAFIGATIGFLWYNAYPAQVFMGDTGSLTLGGIIAVSYTHLRAHETK
;
A
#
# COMPACT_ATOMS: atom_id res chain seq x y z
N GLY A 1 17.40 -6.94 -0.87
CA GLY A 1 17.37 -6.50 -2.27
C GLY A 1 16.08 -5.79 -2.65
N LEU A 2 14.96 -6.54 -2.84
CA LEU A 2 13.70 -5.98 -3.37
C LEU A 2 13.16 -4.80 -2.53
N GLY A 3 13.10 -4.92 -1.22
CA GLY A 3 12.61 -3.86 -0.34
C GLY A 3 13.41 -2.55 -0.45
N LEU A 4 14.73 -2.65 -0.66
CA LEU A 4 15.57 -1.48 -0.91
C LEU A 4 15.24 -0.81 -2.24
N ILE A 5 15.06 -1.60 -3.30
CA ILE A 5 14.70 -1.10 -4.63
C ILE A 5 13.35 -0.39 -4.55
N VAL A 6 12.34 -1.02 -3.94
CA VAL A 6 11.01 -0.43 -3.76
C VAL A 6 11.08 0.86 -2.95
N GLY A 7 11.73 0.87 -1.80
CA GLY A 7 11.88 2.05 -0.96
C GLY A 7 12.57 3.21 -1.68
N LEU A 8 13.65 2.93 -2.42
CA LEU A 8 14.34 3.93 -3.23
C LEU A 8 13.50 4.41 -4.41
N THR A 9 12.74 3.53 -5.06
CA THR A 9 11.85 3.92 -6.16
C THR A 9 10.75 4.85 -5.66
N LEU A 10 10.12 4.55 -4.52
CA LEU A 10 9.12 5.40 -3.90
C LEU A 10 9.70 6.76 -3.50
N TYR A 11 10.95 6.77 -3.01
CA TYR A 11 11.66 8.01 -2.66
C TYR A 11 12.02 8.86 -3.89
N LEU A 12 12.57 8.24 -4.94
CA LEU A 12 13.12 8.94 -6.11
C LEU A 12 12.06 9.28 -7.14
N SER A 13 10.98 8.49 -7.25
CA SER A 13 9.96 8.69 -8.29
C SER A 13 9.21 10.01 -8.11
N PRO A 14 9.16 10.87 -9.13
CA PRO A 14 8.36 12.09 -9.11
C PRO A 14 6.85 11.81 -9.23
N ASN A 15 6.47 10.62 -9.65
CA ASN A 15 5.06 10.23 -9.86
C ASN A 15 4.38 9.74 -8.58
N VAL A 16 5.16 9.48 -7.52
CA VAL A 16 4.64 9.08 -6.22
C VAL A 16 4.28 10.35 -5.44
N VAL A 17 3.05 10.80 -5.61
CA VAL A 17 2.52 12.04 -5.06
C VAL A 17 1.10 11.84 -4.55
N ILE A 18 0.70 12.65 -3.60
CA ILE A 18 -0.62 12.62 -2.97
C ILE A 18 -1.28 13.99 -3.05
N ARG A 19 -2.59 14.05 -2.80
CA ARG A 19 -3.31 15.29 -2.58
C ARG A 19 -3.85 15.34 -1.16
N GLU A 20 -3.52 16.42 -0.45
CA GLU A 20 -4.00 16.62 0.92
C GLU A 20 -5.50 16.83 0.99
N ASN A 21 -6.10 16.29 2.05
CA ASN A 21 -7.47 16.55 2.42
C ASN A 21 -7.58 17.96 3.04
N VAL A 22 -8.52 18.74 2.57
CA VAL A 22 -8.85 20.06 3.13
C VAL A 22 -10.32 20.07 3.48
N LEU A 23 -10.65 20.51 4.69
CA LEU A 23 -12.03 20.75 5.07
C LEU A 23 -12.50 22.05 4.40
N ILE A 24 -13.35 21.93 3.40
CA ILE A 24 -13.97 23.05 2.69
C ILE A 24 -15.38 23.22 3.23
N LYS A 25 -15.78 24.46 3.53
CA LYS A 25 -17.17 24.75 3.86
C LYS A 25 -17.97 24.91 2.57
N ASP A 26 -18.95 24.04 2.39
CA ASP A 26 -19.89 24.11 1.27
C ASP A 26 -20.84 25.32 1.44
N ALA A 27 -21.57 25.65 0.39
CA ALA A 27 -22.56 26.75 0.36
C ALA A 27 -23.59 26.67 1.51
N ASN A 28 -23.79 25.48 2.09
CA ASN A 28 -24.66 25.24 3.24
C ASN A 28 -23.92 25.28 4.61
N ASN A 29 -22.67 25.78 4.66
CA ASN A 29 -21.83 25.82 5.86
C ASN A 29 -21.51 24.43 6.47
N GLN A 30 -21.68 23.35 5.70
CA GLN A 30 -21.28 22.00 6.08
C GLN A 30 -19.81 21.78 5.71
N GLU A 31 -19.06 21.16 6.61
CA GLU A 31 -17.67 20.78 6.36
C GLU A 31 -17.63 19.57 5.41
N VAL A 32 -17.15 19.77 4.21
CA VAL A 32 -16.96 18.74 3.19
C VAL A 32 -15.46 18.53 2.96
N VAL A 33 -15.05 17.29 2.87
CA VAL A 33 -13.65 16.93 2.56
C VAL A 33 -13.38 17.25 1.09
N GLY A 34 -12.52 18.24 0.85
CA GLY A 34 -11.97 18.56 -0.46
C GLY A 34 -10.50 18.13 -0.55
N TYR A 35 -9.92 18.21 -1.74
CA TYR A 35 -8.51 17.89 -1.97
C TYR A 35 -7.78 19.09 -2.53
N MET A 36 -6.56 19.34 -2.04
CA MET A 36 -5.71 20.39 -2.61
C MET A 36 -5.36 20.07 -4.07
N PRO A 37 -5.27 21.09 -4.95
CA PRO A 37 -4.87 20.89 -6.34
C PRO A 37 -3.40 20.50 -6.50
N GLU A 38 -2.56 20.74 -5.49
CA GLU A 38 -1.13 20.47 -5.53
C GLU A 38 -0.82 19.04 -5.08
N ASN A 39 0.05 18.41 -5.85
CA ASN A 39 0.60 17.09 -5.53
C ASN A 39 1.81 17.27 -4.61
N ILE A 40 1.78 16.65 -3.42
CA ILE A 40 2.81 16.78 -2.41
C ILE A 40 3.51 15.43 -2.20
N LYS A 41 4.81 15.47 -1.90
CA LYS A 41 5.61 14.32 -1.50
C LYS A 41 5.79 14.33 0.01
N SER A 42 5.32 13.29 0.69
CA SER A 42 5.26 13.25 2.16
C SER A 42 5.87 11.97 2.73
N THR A 43 6.27 12.01 4.01
CA THR A 43 6.81 10.89 4.80
C THR A 43 5.80 10.38 5.83
N GLN A 44 4.51 10.71 5.71
CA GLN A 44 3.49 10.31 6.67
C GLN A 44 2.90 8.94 6.30
N THR A 45 2.35 8.24 7.27
CA THR A 45 1.63 6.98 7.10
C THR A 45 0.36 7.00 7.92
N THR A 46 -0.74 6.53 7.35
CA THR A 46 -1.98 6.35 8.09
C THR A 46 -1.87 5.13 9.00
N ILE A 47 -2.00 5.34 10.30
CA ILE A 47 -2.11 4.28 11.30
C ILE A 47 -3.49 4.40 11.94
N PRO A 48 -4.38 3.41 11.74
CA PRO A 48 -5.69 3.40 12.39
C PRO A 48 -5.50 3.43 13.91
N PHE A 49 -6.41 4.12 14.61
CA PHE A 49 -6.44 4.30 16.08
C PHE A 49 -5.52 5.40 16.65
N LEU A 50 -4.72 6.10 15.85
CA LEU A 50 -4.05 7.31 16.29
C LEU A 50 -4.95 8.53 16.10
N LYS A 51 -4.74 9.56 16.92
CA LYS A 51 -5.43 10.84 16.78
C LYS A 51 -5.08 11.44 15.41
N ASN A 52 -6.08 11.71 14.58
CA ASN A 52 -5.99 12.14 13.19
C ASN A 52 -5.57 11.06 12.18
N ASN A 53 -5.44 9.80 12.59
CA ASN A 53 -5.06 8.65 11.73
C ASN A 53 -3.72 8.80 10.98
N ASN A 54 -2.88 9.77 11.35
CA ASN A 54 -1.64 10.08 10.65
C ASN A 54 -0.44 9.97 11.58
N PHE A 55 0.62 9.39 11.06
CA PHE A 55 1.90 9.26 11.72
C PHE A 55 3.01 9.76 10.78
N ASP A 56 3.69 10.83 11.16
CA ASP A 56 4.81 11.37 10.38
C ASP A 56 6.13 10.80 10.90
N TYR A 57 6.90 10.19 10.00
CA TYR A 57 8.24 9.71 10.36
C TYR A 57 9.21 10.86 10.67
N ALA A 58 8.96 12.05 10.12
CA ALA A 58 9.75 13.23 10.45
C ALA A 58 9.52 13.69 11.89
N ASP A 59 8.32 13.47 12.46
CA ASP A 59 8.03 13.81 13.86
C ASP A 59 8.86 12.99 14.85
N LEU A 60 9.14 11.72 14.53
CA LEU A 60 10.02 10.86 15.35
C LEU A 60 11.44 11.43 15.52
N VAL A 61 11.90 12.17 14.54
CA VAL A 61 13.25 12.74 14.47
C VAL A 61 13.24 14.25 14.48
N SER A 62 12.13 14.85 14.91
CA SER A 62 11.96 16.31 15.01
C SER A 62 13.04 16.99 15.86
N PHE A 63 13.64 16.24 16.81
CA PHE A 63 14.76 16.70 17.62
C PHE A 63 16.05 16.96 16.80
N MET A 64 16.13 16.47 15.55
CA MET A 64 17.29 16.68 14.65
C MET A 64 17.21 18.00 13.86
N GLY A 65 16.17 18.82 14.05
CA GLY A 65 16.04 20.12 13.41
C GLY A 65 16.03 20.04 11.87
N ASP A 66 16.93 20.75 11.21
CA ASP A 66 16.98 20.87 9.74
C ASP A 66 17.18 19.53 9.00
N HIS A 67 17.61 18.48 9.68
CA HIS A 67 17.81 17.15 9.11
C HIS A 67 16.63 16.19 9.33
N ALA A 68 15.58 16.63 10.01
CA ALA A 68 14.43 15.77 10.35
C ALA A 68 13.76 15.15 9.10
N GLN A 69 13.62 15.93 8.02
CA GLN A 69 13.02 15.44 6.77
C GLN A 69 13.86 14.34 6.10
N THR A 70 15.19 14.51 6.05
CA THR A 70 16.10 13.49 5.49
C THR A 70 16.12 12.24 6.35
N ALA A 71 16.14 12.39 7.67
CA ALA A 71 16.07 11.27 8.60
C ALA A 71 14.72 10.53 8.50
N GLY A 72 13.60 11.26 8.35
CA GLY A 72 12.28 10.70 8.10
C GLY A 72 12.26 9.80 6.85
N TRP A 73 12.86 10.23 5.76
CA TRP A 73 12.97 9.41 4.54
C TRP A 73 13.81 8.14 4.75
N ILE A 74 14.90 8.22 5.51
CA ILE A 74 15.71 7.03 5.83
C ILE A 74 14.88 6.02 6.63
N ILE A 75 14.12 6.47 7.62
CA ILE A 75 13.24 5.62 8.43
C ILE A 75 12.16 5.01 7.54
N PHE A 76 11.54 5.79 6.66
CA PHE A 76 10.55 5.31 5.71
C PHE A 76 11.09 4.17 4.84
N VAL A 77 12.28 4.32 4.27
CA VAL A 77 12.93 3.27 3.47
C VAL A 77 13.22 2.02 4.31
N LEU A 78 13.70 2.18 5.55
CA LEU A 78 13.95 1.05 6.45
C LEU A 78 12.66 0.29 6.80
N VAL A 79 11.57 1.02 7.08
CA VAL A 79 10.25 0.43 7.33
C VAL A 79 9.74 -0.30 6.09
N THR A 80 9.91 0.26 4.89
CA THR A 80 9.56 -0.39 3.64
C THR A 80 10.33 -1.70 3.43
N ILE A 81 11.63 -1.70 3.69
CA ILE A 81 12.47 -2.91 3.63
C ILE A 81 11.95 -3.97 4.59
N PHE A 82 11.63 -3.56 5.82
CA PHE A 82 11.10 -4.45 6.84
C PHE A 82 9.75 -5.06 6.41
N ILE A 83 8.81 -4.26 5.92
CA ILE A 83 7.49 -4.72 5.45
C ILE A 83 7.64 -5.72 4.31
N VAL A 84 8.40 -5.38 3.26
CA VAL A 84 8.60 -6.27 2.11
C VAL A 84 9.22 -7.59 2.54
N THR A 85 10.21 -7.54 3.43
CA THR A 85 10.88 -8.75 3.93
C THR A 85 9.94 -9.58 4.78
N ALA A 86 9.20 -8.97 5.71
CA ALA A 86 8.30 -9.67 6.62
C ALA A 86 7.14 -10.33 5.86
N VAL A 87 6.48 -9.62 4.95
CA VAL A 87 5.34 -10.14 4.18
C VAL A 87 5.79 -11.23 3.20
N SER A 88 6.92 -11.04 2.52
CA SER A 88 7.45 -12.04 1.59
C SER A 88 7.80 -13.34 2.30
N ASN A 89 8.51 -13.27 3.43
CA ASN A 89 8.82 -14.46 4.24
C ASN A 89 7.56 -15.05 4.90
N GLY A 90 6.61 -14.20 5.32
CA GLY A 90 5.33 -14.67 5.87
C GLY A 90 4.53 -15.49 4.86
N ALA A 91 4.46 -15.03 3.61
CA ALA A 91 3.81 -15.78 2.53
C ALA A 91 4.52 -17.11 2.25
N ASN A 92 5.85 -17.13 2.28
CA ASN A 92 6.62 -18.37 2.10
C ASN A 92 6.39 -19.36 3.23
N LEU A 93 6.33 -18.91 4.49
CA LEU A 93 5.99 -19.77 5.62
C LEU A 93 4.55 -20.31 5.55
N THR A 94 3.64 -19.56 4.93
CA THR A 94 2.24 -19.97 4.75
C THR A 94 2.08 -21.04 3.67
N ASP A 95 3.04 -21.19 2.77
CA ASP A 95 3.02 -22.17 1.66
C ASP A 95 3.30 -23.62 2.11
N GLY A 96 3.12 -23.92 3.39
CA GLY A 96 3.25 -25.28 3.94
C GLY A 96 2.01 -26.14 3.81
N LEU A 97 0.86 -25.59 3.41
CA LEU A 97 -0.41 -26.30 3.26
C LEU A 97 -1.03 -26.01 1.89
N ASP A 98 -1.60 -27.07 1.28
CA ASP A 98 -2.24 -27.03 -0.04
C ASP A 98 -3.26 -25.86 -0.12
N GLY A 99 -3.06 -24.95 -1.04
CA GLY A 99 -3.96 -23.84 -1.32
C GLY A 99 -3.94 -22.69 -0.31
N LEU A 100 -3.26 -22.81 0.82
CA LEU A 100 -3.34 -21.81 1.88
C LEU A 100 -2.67 -20.49 1.47
N ALA A 101 -1.45 -20.52 0.98
CA ALA A 101 -0.73 -19.32 0.52
C ALA A 101 -1.45 -18.66 -0.66
N THR A 102 -1.90 -19.45 -1.62
CA THR A 102 -2.58 -18.95 -2.82
C THR A 102 -3.96 -18.37 -2.49
N GLY A 103 -4.74 -19.09 -1.66
CA GLY A 103 -6.08 -18.63 -1.26
C GLY A 103 -6.05 -17.36 -0.42
N SER A 104 -5.17 -17.28 0.56
CA SER A 104 -4.99 -16.07 1.37
C SER A 104 -4.49 -14.89 0.52
N SER A 105 -3.57 -15.13 -0.42
CA SER A 105 -3.07 -14.11 -1.35
C SER A 105 -4.16 -13.59 -2.27
N ALA A 106 -5.08 -14.45 -2.74
CA ALA A 106 -6.22 -14.03 -3.55
C ALA A 106 -7.15 -13.09 -2.75
N ILE A 107 -7.48 -13.42 -1.50
CA ILE A 107 -8.31 -12.59 -0.62
C ILE A 107 -7.65 -11.23 -0.36
N ILE A 108 -6.36 -11.22 -0.06
CA ILE A 108 -5.60 -9.99 0.14
C ILE A 108 -5.58 -9.17 -1.15
N GLY A 109 -5.36 -9.81 -2.30
CA GLY A 109 -5.39 -9.16 -3.61
C GLY A 109 -6.72 -8.47 -3.90
N VAL A 110 -7.86 -9.12 -3.61
CA VAL A 110 -9.19 -8.51 -3.72
C VAL A 110 -9.31 -7.28 -2.83
N THR A 111 -8.88 -7.37 -1.58
CA THR A 111 -8.94 -6.25 -0.63
C THR A 111 -8.11 -5.06 -1.11
N LEU A 112 -6.87 -5.30 -1.54
CA LEU A 112 -6.00 -4.25 -2.08
C LEU A 112 -6.55 -3.66 -3.38
N GLY A 113 -7.15 -4.47 -4.26
CA GLY A 113 -7.80 -4.01 -5.47
C GLY A 113 -8.99 -3.08 -5.19
N ILE A 114 -9.82 -3.43 -4.21
CA ILE A 114 -10.94 -2.59 -3.77
C ILE A 114 -10.42 -1.27 -3.18
N LEU A 115 -9.40 -1.32 -2.31
CA LEU A 115 -8.81 -0.11 -1.72
C LEU A 115 -8.19 0.79 -2.81
N ALA A 116 -7.49 0.21 -3.77
CA ALA A 116 -6.93 0.94 -4.91
C ALA A 116 -8.03 1.64 -5.74
N TYR A 117 -9.14 0.94 -5.99
CA TYR A 117 -10.28 1.51 -6.72
C TYR A 117 -10.94 2.67 -5.95
N LEU A 118 -11.17 2.50 -4.65
CA LEU A 118 -11.81 3.51 -3.81
C LEU A 118 -10.93 4.76 -3.66
N SER A 119 -9.62 4.57 -3.43
CA SER A 119 -8.66 5.68 -3.31
C SER A 119 -8.34 6.36 -4.64
N GLY A 120 -8.52 5.68 -5.77
CA GLY A 120 -8.37 6.27 -7.11
C GLY A 120 -9.53 7.17 -7.55
N HIS A 121 -10.66 7.15 -6.83
CA HIS A 121 -11.86 7.90 -7.20
C HIS A 121 -12.17 9.02 -6.19
N ILE A 122 -12.12 10.28 -6.64
CA ILE A 122 -12.37 11.45 -5.77
C ILE A 122 -13.68 11.34 -5.01
N ALA A 123 -14.77 10.93 -5.68
CA ALA A 123 -16.09 10.85 -5.05
C ALA A 123 -16.13 9.82 -3.92
N TYR A 124 -15.54 8.64 -4.12
CA TYR A 124 -15.50 7.59 -3.10
C TYR A 124 -14.51 7.92 -1.98
N ALA A 125 -13.34 8.44 -2.34
CA ALA A 125 -12.33 8.85 -1.38
C ALA A 125 -12.87 9.95 -0.44
N SER A 126 -13.57 10.96 -0.99
CA SER A 126 -14.22 12.02 -0.23
C SER A 126 -15.34 11.49 0.68
N TYR A 127 -16.20 10.61 0.17
CA TYR A 127 -17.30 10.03 0.95
C TYR A 127 -16.81 9.18 2.13
N LEU A 128 -15.75 8.39 1.91
CA LEU A 128 -15.18 7.50 2.93
C LEU A 128 -14.15 8.21 3.82
N ASN A 129 -13.85 9.48 3.54
CA ASN A 129 -12.81 10.25 4.23
C ASN A 129 -11.45 9.53 4.23
N ILE A 130 -11.14 8.88 3.10
CA ILE A 130 -9.85 8.29 2.82
C ILE A 130 -9.07 9.19 1.86
N MET A 131 -7.76 8.98 1.80
CA MET A 131 -6.92 9.77 0.92
C MET A 131 -7.18 9.46 -0.56
N TYR A 132 -7.21 10.53 -1.36
CA TYR A 132 -7.25 10.41 -2.81
C TYR A 132 -5.84 10.25 -3.38
N ILE A 133 -5.63 9.18 -4.13
CA ILE A 133 -4.34 8.83 -4.73
C ILE A 133 -4.48 8.82 -6.25
N PRO A 134 -3.98 9.87 -6.94
CA PRO A 134 -4.00 9.90 -8.40
C PRO A 134 -3.21 8.73 -8.99
N GLY A 135 -3.75 8.07 -10.03
CA GLY A 135 -3.04 7.02 -10.76
C GLY A 135 -3.15 5.60 -10.19
N THR A 136 -3.87 5.38 -9.08
CA THR A 136 -4.12 4.03 -8.56
C THR A 136 -5.06 3.19 -9.43
N GLU A 137 -5.66 3.77 -10.44
CA GLU A 137 -6.48 3.06 -11.43
C GLU A 137 -5.68 1.96 -12.15
N GLU A 138 -4.41 2.21 -12.46
CA GLU A 138 -3.51 1.22 -13.05
C GLU A 138 -3.23 0.06 -12.09
N LEU A 139 -3.16 0.34 -10.79
CA LEU A 139 -2.99 -0.69 -9.77
C LEU A 139 -4.22 -1.61 -9.67
N VAL A 140 -5.43 -1.11 -9.97
CA VAL A 140 -6.64 -1.94 -10.05
C VAL A 140 -6.55 -2.97 -11.18
N VAL A 141 -6.02 -2.56 -12.34
CA VAL A 141 -5.80 -3.48 -13.47
C VAL A 141 -4.80 -4.56 -13.09
N PHE A 142 -3.68 -4.17 -12.48
CA PHE A 142 -2.67 -5.12 -11.99
C PHE A 142 -3.25 -6.06 -10.93
N ALA A 143 -3.99 -5.55 -9.93
CA ALA A 143 -4.64 -6.35 -8.90
C ALA A 143 -5.63 -7.36 -9.49
N SER A 144 -6.41 -6.96 -10.50
CA SER A 144 -7.35 -7.85 -11.19
C SER A 144 -6.62 -9.01 -11.88
N ALA A 145 -5.50 -8.74 -12.55
CA ALA A 145 -4.68 -9.78 -13.17
C ALA A 145 -4.06 -10.71 -12.11
N PHE A 146 -3.57 -10.16 -10.98
CA PHE A 146 -3.04 -10.92 -9.85
C PHE A 146 -4.10 -11.84 -9.24
N ILE A 147 -5.32 -11.33 -9.01
CA ILE A 147 -6.45 -12.11 -8.50
C ILE A 147 -6.81 -13.24 -9.46
N GLY A 148 -6.92 -12.94 -10.77
CA GLY A 148 -7.19 -13.95 -11.77
C GLY A 148 -6.14 -15.07 -11.81
N ALA A 149 -4.86 -14.70 -11.75
CA ALA A 149 -3.76 -15.65 -11.73
C ALA A 149 -3.76 -16.52 -10.47
N THR A 150 -3.98 -15.93 -9.29
CA THR A 150 -4.02 -16.67 -8.02
C THR A 150 -5.22 -17.61 -7.94
N ILE A 151 -6.40 -17.19 -8.40
CA ILE A 151 -7.60 -18.05 -8.46
C ILE A 151 -7.39 -19.20 -9.46
N GLY A 152 -6.82 -18.90 -10.63
CA GLY A 152 -6.52 -19.94 -11.64
C GLY A 152 -5.51 -20.96 -11.12
N PHE A 153 -4.46 -20.51 -10.42
CA PHE A 153 -3.49 -21.41 -9.81
C PHE A 153 -4.10 -22.20 -8.64
N LEU A 154 -4.95 -21.59 -7.82
CA LEU A 154 -5.62 -22.23 -6.69
C LEU A 154 -6.45 -23.44 -7.11
N TRP A 155 -7.00 -23.44 -8.34
CA TRP A 155 -7.75 -24.59 -8.87
C TRP A 155 -6.92 -25.87 -8.87
N TYR A 156 -5.63 -25.79 -9.13
CA TYR A 156 -4.70 -26.93 -9.15
C TYR A 156 -3.92 -27.11 -7.85
N ASN A 157 -3.83 -26.05 -7.03
CA ASN A 157 -3.09 -26.02 -5.78
C ASN A 157 -3.99 -26.32 -4.55
N ALA A 158 -5.33 -26.31 -4.71
CA ALA A 158 -6.25 -26.70 -3.64
C ALA A 158 -6.10 -28.19 -3.29
N TYR A 159 -6.39 -28.54 -2.02
CA TYR A 159 -6.28 -29.91 -1.54
C TYR A 159 -7.20 -30.89 -2.30
N PRO A 160 -6.70 -32.07 -2.74
CA PRO A 160 -5.30 -32.47 -2.78
C PRO A 160 -4.55 -31.78 -3.93
N ALA A 161 -3.46 -31.08 -3.62
CA ALA A 161 -2.74 -30.29 -4.59
C ALA A 161 -2.12 -31.13 -5.71
N GLN A 162 -2.35 -30.74 -6.95
CA GLN A 162 -1.75 -31.33 -8.15
C GLN A 162 -0.48 -30.59 -8.56
N VAL A 163 -0.35 -29.31 -8.19
CA VAL A 163 0.78 -28.45 -8.48
C VAL A 163 1.18 -27.69 -7.23
N PHE A 164 2.47 -27.65 -6.93
CA PHE A 164 3.04 -26.89 -5.82
C PHE A 164 3.75 -25.63 -6.32
N MET A 165 3.66 -24.55 -5.54
CA MET A 165 4.20 -23.25 -5.90
C MET A 165 5.71 -23.18 -5.70
N GLY A 166 6.22 -23.72 -4.61
CA GLY A 166 7.60 -23.61 -4.15
C GLY A 166 7.99 -22.20 -3.70
N ASP A 167 9.18 -22.07 -3.11
CA ASP A 167 9.66 -20.85 -2.48
C ASP A 167 9.70 -19.64 -3.43
N THR A 168 10.04 -19.86 -4.70
CA THR A 168 10.07 -18.78 -5.69
C THR A 168 8.70 -18.15 -5.90
N GLY A 169 7.66 -18.99 -5.97
CA GLY A 169 6.29 -18.51 -6.14
C GLY A 169 5.75 -17.81 -4.90
N SER A 170 5.88 -18.44 -3.74
CA SER A 170 5.36 -17.90 -2.48
C SER A 170 6.05 -16.61 -2.04
N LEU A 171 7.38 -16.52 -2.19
CA LEU A 171 8.13 -15.27 -1.97
C LEU A 171 7.70 -14.18 -2.95
N THR A 172 7.41 -14.53 -4.20
CA THR A 172 6.93 -13.59 -5.22
C THR A 172 5.54 -13.07 -4.88
N LEU A 173 4.60 -13.94 -4.48
CA LEU A 173 3.26 -13.53 -4.03
C LEU A 173 3.36 -12.55 -2.86
N GLY A 174 4.13 -12.89 -1.84
CA GLY A 174 4.36 -12.01 -0.69
C GLY A 174 5.02 -10.69 -1.09
N GLY A 175 5.97 -10.72 -2.02
CA GLY A 175 6.61 -9.53 -2.56
C GLY A 175 5.62 -8.60 -3.29
N ILE A 176 4.77 -9.16 -4.16
CA ILE A 176 3.72 -8.41 -4.87
C ILE A 176 2.75 -7.75 -3.88
N ILE A 177 2.26 -8.52 -2.90
CA ILE A 177 1.35 -8.01 -1.86
C ILE A 177 2.01 -6.87 -1.08
N ALA A 178 3.26 -7.06 -0.64
CA ALA A 178 3.99 -6.06 0.12
C ALA A 178 4.22 -4.78 -0.67
N VAL A 179 4.58 -4.89 -1.96
CA VAL A 179 4.80 -3.72 -2.84
C VAL A 179 3.48 -2.99 -3.08
N SER A 180 2.40 -3.70 -3.41
CA SER A 180 1.08 -3.10 -3.61
C SER A 180 0.58 -2.40 -2.35
N TYR A 181 0.71 -3.03 -1.19
CA TYR A 181 0.37 -2.44 0.10
C TYR A 181 1.22 -1.20 0.40
N THR A 182 2.54 -1.28 0.20
CA THR A 182 3.44 -0.15 0.45
C THR A 182 3.15 1.01 -0.50
N HIS A 183 2.80 0.72 -1.76
CA HIS A 183 2.42 1.73 -2.73
C HIS A 183 1.16 2.48 -2.30
N LEU A 184 0.11 1.76 -1.94
CA LEU A 184 -1.12 2.36 -1.39
C LEU A 184 -0.84 3.12 -0.11
N ARG A 185 -0.07 2.55 0.82
CA ARG A 185 0.29 3.16 2.09
C ARG A 185 1.20 4.38 1.93
N ALA A 186 2.18 4.35 1.02
CA ALA A 186 3.06 5.48 0.75
C ALA A 186 2.30 6.66 0.11
N HIS A 187 1.17 6.37 -0.50
CA HIS A 187 0.25 7.35 -1.03
C HIS A 187 -0.82 7.78 -0.01
N GLU A 188 -1.04 7.01 1.06
CA GLU A 188 -1.90 7.39 2.19
C GLU A 188 -1.23 8.38 3.15
N THR A 189 -0.15 9.03 2.74
CA THR A 189 0.59 9.93 3.60
C THR A 189 0.34 11.38 3.23
N LYS A 190 -0.08 12.18 4.20
CA LYS A 190 -0.32 13.62 4.08
C LYS A 190 0.89 14.38 3.59
#